data_c8ed31a5166575b07686d4516b7372f8
#
_entry.id   c8ed31a5166575b07686d4516b7372f8
#
_cell.length_a   1.000
_cell.length_b   1.000
_cell.length_c   1.000
_cell.angle_alpha   90.00
_cell.angle_beta   90.00
_cell.angle_gamma   90.00
#
_symmetry.space_group_name_H-M   'P 1'
#
loop_
_entity.id
_entity.type
_entity.pdbx_description
1 polymer ?
#
loop_
_entity_poly.entity_id
_entity_poly.type
_entity_poly.pdbx_seq_one_letter_code
_entity_poly.pdbx_strand_id
1 'polypeptide(L)'
;MKALIRKAVIKDSISILNLIKELALFEKEPASVILTTSDIEKYGFGTHPMFQCLVAEVENKIIGMALFYERFSTWKGPTFHLEDLIVSKSYKGKGIGTQLYTAFIENSY
;
A
#
# COMPACT_ATOMS: atom_id res chain seq x y z
N MET A 1 3.34 -8.32 -17.42
CA MET A 1 2.61 -9.20 -16.47
C MET A 1 1.39 -8.46 -15.93
N LYS A 2 0.30 -9.16 -15.79
CA LYS A 2 -0.93 -8.56 -15.28
C LYS A 2 -1.23 -9.10 -13.89
N ALA A 3 -1.41 -8.18 -12.95
CA ALA A 3 -1.79 -8.50 -11.58
C ALA A 3 -3.27 -8.18 -11.36
N LEU A 4 -3.89 -8.83 -10.39
CA LEU A 4 -5.21 -8.45 -9.93
C LEU A 4 -5.03 -7.29 -8.94
N ILE A 5 -5.57 -6.12 -9.28
CA ILE A 5 -5.54 -4.96 -8.40
C ILE A 5 -6.89 -4.88 -7.69
N ARG A 6 -6.87 -4.87 -6.38
CA ARG A 6 -8.09 -4.81 -5.58
C ARG A 6 -7.86 -4.05 -4.27
N LYS A 7 -8.93 -3.65 -3.62
CA LYS A 7 -8.83 -3.06 -2.29
C LYS A 7 -8.36 -4.12 -1.29
N ALA A 8 -7.47 -3.73 -0.41
CA ALA A 8 -7.01 -4.61 0.65
C ALA A 8 -8.14 -4.90 1.63
N VAL A 9 -8.09 -6.08 2.24
CA VAL A 9 -8.96 -6.46 3.34
C VAL A 9 -8.11 -6.78 4.55
N ILE A 10 -8.73 -6.92 5.72
CA ILE A 10 -7.99 -7.04 6.98
C ILE A 10 -6.99 -8.20 7.00
N LYS A 11 -7.31 -9.30 6.34
CA LYS A 11 -6.40 -10.45 6.28
C LYS A 11 -5.14 -10.19 5.45
N ASP A 12 -5.11 -9.11 4.67
CA ASP A 12 -3.92 -8.72 3.92
C ASP A 12 -2.90 -7.97 4.79
N SER A 13 -3.24 -7.68 6.06
CA SER A 13 -2.42 -6.84 6.94
C SER A 13 -0.99 -7.35 7.09
N ILE A 14 -0.80 -8.66 7.20
CA ILE A 14 0.53 -9.23 7.34
C ILE A 14 1.35 -9.02 6.06
N SER A 15 0.72 -9.17 4.88
CA SER A 15 1.37 -8.94 3.60
C SER A 15 1.73 -7.47 3.41
N ILE A 16 0.85 -6.57 3.84
CA ILE A 16 1.10 -5.13 3.79
C ILE A 16 2.33 -4.79 4.63
N LEU A 17 2.38 -5.30 5.85
CA LEU A 17 3.53 -5.05 6.73
C LEU A 17 4.82 -5.62 6.15
N ASN A 18 4.75 -6.80 5.55
CA ASN A 18 5.93 -7.42 4.93
C ASN A 18 6.46 -6.58 3.77
N LEU A 19 5.59 -5.98 2.97
CA LEU A 19 6.00 -5.08 1.89
C LEU A 19 6.66 -3.81 2.44
N ILE A 20 6.11 -3.24 3.51
CA ILE A 20 6.70 -2.08 4.17
C ILE A 20 8.11 -2.42 4.68
N LYS A 21 8.26 -3.59 5.30
CA LYS A 21 9.57 -4.03 5.80
C LYS A 21 10.55 -4.30 4.67
N GLU A 22 10.08 -4.84 3.55
CA GLU A 22 10.93 -5.05 2.38
C GLU A 22 11.47 -3.73 1.85
N LEU A 23 10.62 -2.71 1.75
CA LEU A 23 11.04 -1.38 1.32
C LEU A 23 12.06 -0.78 2.30
N ALA A 24 11.80 -0.90 3.60
CA ALA A 24 12.69 -0.38 4.63
C ALA A 24 14.07 -1.04 4.55
N LEU A 25 14.10 -2.34 4.31
CA LEU A 25 15.35 -3.08 4.14
C LEU A 25 16.10 -2.61 2.90
N PHE A 26 15.40 -2.40 1.80
CA PHE A 26 15.98 -1.89 0.56
C PHE A 26 16.59 -0.50 0.77
N GLU A 27 15.93 0.35 1.58
CA GLU A 27 16.40 1.71 1.89
C GLU A 27 17.41 1.72 3.04
N LYS A 28 17.81 0.53 3.53
CA LYS A 28 18.79 0.36 4.63
C LYS A 28 18.33 0.99 5.94
N GLU A 29 17.03 1.00 6.18
CA GLU A 29 16.42 1.56 7.38
C GLU A 29 15.45 0.57 8.04
N PRO A 30 15.84 -0.73 8.21
CA PRO A 30 14.88 -1.72 8.73
C PRO A 30 14.43 -1.44 10.16
N ALA A 31 15.27 -0.79 10.96
CA ALA A 31 14.93 -0.47 12.35
C ALA A 31 13.91 0.65 12.46
N SER A 32 13.62 1.37 11.37
CA SER A 32 12.66 2.47 11.37
C SER A 32 11.22 1.96 11.38
N VAL A 33 10.98 0.69 11.00
CA VAL A 33 9.62 0.14 10.98
C VAL A 33 9.33 -0.49 12.33
N ILE A 34 8.50 0.19 13.11
CA ILE A 34 8.10 -0.26 14.45
C ILE A 34 6.65 -0.78 14.48
N LEU A 35 5.95 -0.67 13.37
CA LEU A 35 4.55 -1.12 13.28
C LEU A 35 4.46 -2.63 13.38
N THR A 36 3.34 -3.10 13.94
CA THR A 36 2.99 -4.52 14.01
C THR A 36 1.82 -4.80 13.08
N THR A 37 1.53 -6.08 12.85
CA THR A 37 0.34 -6.48 12.09
C THR A 37 -0.92 -5.95 12.76
N SER A 38 -0.96 -5.97 14.10
CA SER A 38 -2.07 -5.41 14.86
C SER A 38 -2.29 -3.92 14.57
N ASP A 39 -1.22 -3.16 14.44
CA ASP A 39 -1.31 -1.74 14.10
C ASP A 39 -1.92 -1.55 12.71
N ILE A 40 -1.48 -2.35 11.74
CA ILE A 40 -2.03 -2.27 10.38
C ILE A 40 -3.52 -2.60 10.40
N GLU A 41 -3.90 -3.63 11.13
CA GLU A 41 -5.31 -4.00 11.27
C GLU A 41 -6.14 -2.86 11.87
N LYS A 42 -5.63 -2.26 12.93
CA LYS A 42 -6.33 -1.19 13.64
C LYS A 42 -6.46 0.08 12.80
N TYR A 43 -5.34 0.53 12.21
CA TYR A 43 -5.30 1.82 11.53
C TYR A 43 -5.77 1.76 10.07
N GLY A 44 -5.83 0.58 9.48
CA GLY A 44 -6.30 0.42 8.11
C GLY A 44 -7.71 -0.13 8.02
N PHE A 45 -8.12 -0.97 8.97
CA PHE A 45 -9.35 -1.75 8.87
C PHE A 45 -10.24 -1.67 10.12
N GLY A 46 -9.86 -0.84 11.09
CA GLY A 46 -10.63 -0.67 12.31
C GLY A 46 -11.79 0.32 12.14
N THR A 47 -12.32 0.76 13.28
CA THR A 47 -13.48 1.65 13.31
C THR A 47 -13.19 3.02 12.71
N HIS A 48 -11.94 3.50 12.88
CA HIS A 48 -11.51 4.80 12.36
C HIS A 48 -10.25 4.62 11.51
N PRO A 49 -10.40 4.11 10.29
CA PRO A 49 -9.23 3.86 9.45
C PRO A 49 -8.51 5.17 9.08
N MET A 50 -7.19 5.13 9.14
CA MET A 50 -6.35 6.28 8.83
C MET A 50 -5.73 6.21 7.44
N PHE A 51 -5.85 5.05 6.77
CA PHE A 51 -5.31 4.89 5.43
C PHE A 51 -6.17 3.92 4.62
N GLN A 52 -5.98 3.96 3.31
CA GLN A 52 -6.55 3.00 2.38
C GLN A 52 -5.41 2.31 1.64
N CYS A 53 -5.65 1.13 1.14
CA CYS A 53 -4.62 0.36 0.47
C CYS A 53 -5.22 -0.43 -0.69
N LEU A 54 -4.57 -0.32 -1.85
CA LEU A 54 -4.81 -1.19 -2.98
C LEU A 54 -3.67 -2.19 -3.02
N VAL A 55 -3.98 -3.45 -3.28
CA VAL A 55 -2.97 -4.49 -3.37
C VAL A 55 -2.95 -5.09 -4.76
N ALA A 56 -1.77 -5.56 -5.15
CA ALA A 56 -1.58 -6.29 -6.40
C ALA A 56 -1.34 -7.75 -6.08
N GLU A 57 -2.19 -8.61 -6.62
CA GLU A 57 -2.16 -10.03 -6.34
C GLU A 57 -1.80 -10.82 -7.58
N VAL A 58 -0.82 -11.72 -7.46
CA VAL A 58 -0.40 -12.64 -8.51
C VAL A 58 -0.35 -14.03 -7.89
N GLU A 59 -1.10 -14.97 -8.47
CA GLU A 59 -1.12 -16.37 -7.99
C GLU A 59 -1.39 -16.46 -6.48
N ASN A 60 -2.41 -15.72 -6.03
CA ASN A 60 -2.85 -15.68 -4.64
C ASN A 60 -1.81 -15.11 -3.67
N LYS A 61 -0.86 -14.35 -4.18
CA LYS A 61 0.21 -13.73 -3.41
C LYS A 61 0.15 -12.23 -3.56
N ILE A 62 0.20 -11.50 -2.47
CA ILE A 62 0.27 -10.04 -2.50
C ILE A 62 1.71 -9.64 -2.77
N ILE A 63 1.96 -9.02 -3.93
CA ILE A 63 3.31 -8.70 -4.38
C ILE A 63 3.53 -7.21 -4.59
N GLY A 64 2.53 -6.40 -4.31
CA GLY A 64 2.65 -4.95 -4.41
C GLY A 64 1.48 -4.27 -3.75
N MET A 65 1.64 -2.97 -3.49
CA MET A 65 0.57 -2.17 -2.89
C MET A 65 0.73 -0.69 -3.19
N ALA A 66 -0.39 0.02 -3.12
CA ALA A 66 -0.42 1.48 -3.06
C ALA A 66 -1.16 1.84 -1.78
N LEU A 67 -0.49 2.47 -0.84
CA LEU A 67 -1.06 2.88 0.44
C LEU A 67 -1.19 4.40 0.44
N PHE A 68 -2.38 4.90 0.73
CA PHE A 68 -2.67 6.32 0.63
C PHE A 68 -3.69 6.73 1.71
N TYR A 69 -3.76 8.03 1.95
CA TYR A 69 -4.70 8.57 2.93
C TYR A 69 -5.13 9.97 2.54
N GLU A 70 -6.29 10.36 3.06
CA GLU A 70 -6.82 11.70 2.85
C GLU A 70 -6.08 12.68 3.75
N ARG A 71 -5.69 13.81 3.19
CA ARG A 71 -5.10 14.90 3.96
C ARG A 71 -5.76 16.21 3.53
N PHE A 72 -5.60 17.23 4.35
CA PHE A 72 -6.17 18.54 4.06
C PHE A 72 -5.10 19.47 3.48
N SER A 73 -5.34 19.93 2.26
CA SER A 73 -4.50 20.95 1.64
C SER A 73 -5.13 22.31 1.91
N THR A 74 -4.34 23.26 2.42
CA THR A 74 -4.84 24.62 2.66
C THR A 74 -5.15 25.36 1.36
N TRP A 75 -4.72 24.83 0.22
CA TRP A 75 -4.97 25.43 -1.07
C TRP A 75 -6.15 24.78 -1.82
N LYS A 76 -6.36 23.49 -1.60
CA LYS A 76 -7.34 22.71 -2.38
C LYS A 76 -8.38 21.97 -1.55
N GLY A 77 -8.27 22.00 -0.22
CA GLY A 77 -9.14 21.23 0.65
C GLY A 77 -8.70 19.77 0.75
N PRO A 78 -9.63 18.84 0.94
CA PRO A 78 -9.28 17.43 1.05
C PRO A 78 -8.65 16.89 -0.23
N THR A 79 -7.53 16.20 -0.09
CA THR A 79 -6.81 15.54 -1.18
C THR A 79 -6.31 14.19 -0.70
N PHE A 80 -5.97 13.28 -1.64
CA PHE A 80 -5.36 12.02 -1.28
C PHE A 80 -3.85 12.11 -1.46
N HIS A 81 -3.12 11.59 -0.47
CA HIS A 81 -1.66 11.53 -0.49
C HIS A 81 -1.22 10.07 -0.61
N LEU A 82 -0.48 9.78 -1.66
CA LEU A 82 0.11 8.45 -1.85
C LEU A 82 1.37 8.37 -1.00
N GLU A 83 1.29 7.58 0.08
CA GLU A 83 2.41 7.42 1.00
C GLU A 83 3.43 6.43 0.45
N ASP A 84 2.97 5.25 0.03
CA ASP A 84 3.86 4.19 -0.46
C ASP A 84 3.30 3.55 -1.72
N LEU A 85 4.18 3.36 -2.70
CA LEU A 85 3.91 2.57 -3.89
C LEU A 85 5.03 1.54 -3.97
N ILE A 86 4.72 0.30 -3.59
CA ILE A 86 5.72 -0.75 -3.41
C ILE A 86 5.40 -1.94 -4.30
N VAL A 87 6.43 -2.46 -4.98
CA VAL A 87 6.34 -3.73 -5.70
C VAL A 87 7.49 -4.59 -5.20
N SER A 88 7.18 -5.82 -4.81
CA SER A 88 8.18 -6.75 -4.33
C SER A 88 9.29 -6.96 -5.37
N LYS A 89 10.53 -7.10 -4.91
CA LYS A 89 11.72 -7.13 -5.75
C LYS A 89 11.60 -8.10 -6.93
N SER A 90 11.04 -9.29 -6.70
CA SER A 90 10.92 -10.34 -7.74
C SER A 90 9.96 -9.95 -8.86
N TYR A 91 9.14 -8.93 -8.66
CA TYR A 91 8.10 -8.51 -9.60
C TYR A 91 8.33 -7.13 -10.19
N LYS A 92 9.45 -6.50 -9.87
CA LYS A 92 9.78 -5.17 -10.43
C LYS A 92 10.05 -5.26 -11.93
N GLY A 93 9.79 -4.16 -12.63
CA GLY A 93 10.02 -4.08 -14.07
C GLY A 93 8.97 -4.76 -14.92
N LYS A 94 7.83 -5.13 -14.35
CA LYS A 94 6.75 -5.84 -15.06
C LYS A 94 5.47 -5.02 -15.20
N GLY A 95 5.54 -3.71 -14.93
CA GLY A 95 4.40 -2.80 -15.10
C GLY A 95 3.40 -2.80 -13.96
N ILE A 96 3.67 -3.52 -12.88
CA ILE A 96 2.74 -3.63 -11.74
C ILE A 96 2.62 -2.30 -10.98
N GLY A 97 3.73 -1.59 -10.80
CA GLY A 97 3.70 -0.27 -10.19
C GLY A 97 2.81 0.70 -10.94
N THR A 98 2.87 0.68 -12.27
CA THR A 98 2.01 1.51 -13.12
C THR A 98 0.55 1.12 -12.95
N GLN A 99 0.24 -0.18 -12.87
CA GLN A 99 -1.13 -0.65 -12.65
C GLN A 99 -1.67 -0.16 -11.31
N LEU A 100 -0.85 -0.23 -10.26
CA LEU A 100 -1.22 0.25 -8.93
C LEU A 100 -1.44 1.76 -8.91
N TYR A 101 -0.56 2.51 -9.53
CA TYR A 101 -0.66 3.96 -9.58
C TYR A 101 -1.91 4.41 -10.34
N THR A 102 -2.19 3.77 -11.48
CA THR A 102 -3.38 4.05 -12.26
C THR A 102 -4.64 3.77 -11.44
N ALA A 103 -4.67 2.64 -10.74
CA ALA A 103 -5.80 2.29 -9.87
C ALA A 103 -5.94 3.30 -8.73
N PHE A 104 -4.83 3.76 -8.15
CA PHE A 104 -4.86 4.80 -7.13
C PHE A 104 -5.52 6.07 -7.67
N ILE A 105 -5.10 6.54 -8.84
CA ILE A 105 -5.69 7.75 -9.46
C ILE A 105 -7.20 7.56 -9.68
N GLU A 106 -7.60 6.42 -10.22
CA GLU A 106 -9.00 6.13 -10.50
C GLU A 106 -9.87 6.03 -9.24
N ASN A 107 -9.29 5.60 -8.13
CA ASN A 107 -10.02 5.44 -6.87
C ASN A 107 -9.94 6.67 -5.95
N SER A 108 -9.05 7.62 -6.24
CA SER A 108 -8.84 8.81 -5.41
C SER A 108 -9.59 10.03 -5.91
N TYR A 109 -10.01 10.01 -7.16
CA TYR A 109 -10.60 11.18 -7.81
C TYR A 109 -11.94 10.88 -8.47
#